data_ef3f28b87c1f0bbc9ff4eff285ecf100
#
_entry.id   ef3f28b87c1f0bbc9ff4eff285ecf100
#
_cell.length_a   1.000
_cell.length_b   1.000
_cell.length_c   1.000
_cell.angle_alpha   90.00
_cell.angle_beta   90.00
_cell.angle_gamma   90.00
#
_symmetry.space_group_name_H-M   'P 1'
#
loop_
_entity.id
_entity.type
_entity.pdbx_description
1 polymer ?
#
loop_
_entity_poly.entity_id
_entity_poly.type
_entity_poly.pdbx_seq_one_letter_code
_entity_poly.pdbx_strand_id
1 'polypeptide(L)'
;MSDEQQFSLFDASSEPAASPKSAKKTAKSVEPIAVEFERSQIPVTAKMPIPPGTYSDMNDMSAHCGECHRCELGSTRTNAVVSRGNPNADILIIVEGPGENEDLQGKPFVGKSGQLLDKILESVKLTEDDIFVCNIVKCRPPGNRKPSKDEMEACRPYLMEQIRLVNPKIIILTGASSIDGLFQEKSLGITKIRGQWRDWNGIACMPIFHPSYLLRNQSRDQGSQKWLTWQDIQEVRRMFDELKAAEAL
;
A
#
# COMPACT_ATOMS: atom_id res chain seq x y z
N MET A 1 9.42 -30.33 10.57
CA MET A 1 8.12 -29.80 11.07
C MET A 1 7.65 -28.82 10.00
N SER A 2 6.49 -29.09 9.39
CA SER A 2 5.94 -28.29 8.32
C SER A 2 5.46 -26.91 8.83
N ASP A 3 5.50 -25.88 7.97
CA ASP A 3 5.06 -24.52 8.31
C ASP A 3 3.62 -24.45 8.86
N GLU A 4 2.75 -25.39 8.49
CA GLU A 4 1.37 -25.52 9.00
C GLU A 4 1.27 -25.87 10.48
N GLN A 5 2.20 -26.66 11.01
CA GLN A 5 2.20 -27.05 12.43
C GLN A 5 2.68 -25.91 13.37
N GLN A 6 3.41 -24.93 12.87
CA GLN A 6 3.85 -23.79 13.69
C GLN A 6 2.81 -22.68 13.81
N PHE A 7 1.84 -22.60 12.89
CA PHE A 7 0.73 -21.63 12.98
C PHE A 7 -0.42 -22.12 13.88
N SER A 8 -0.60 -23.44 14.06
CA SER A 8 -1.64 -24.00 14.92
C SER A 8 -1.41 -23.80 16.43
N LEU A 9 -0.23 -23.35 16.85
CA LEU A 9 0.10 -23.05 18.25
C LEU A 9 -0.44 -21.70 18.76
N PHE A 10 -1.11 -20.91 17.91
CA PHE A 10 -1.64 -19.58 18.28
C PHE A 10 -3.12 -19.52 18.48
N ASP A 11 -3.79 -20.66 18.56
CA ASP A 11 -5.23 -20.77 18.87
C ASP A 11 -5.48 -20.66 20.39
N ALA A 12 -5.06 -19.53 20.97
CA ALA A 12 -5.36 -19.21 22.36
C ALA A 12 -6.10 -17.87 22.40
N SER A 13 -7.39 -17.98 22.67
CA SER A 13 -8.36 -16.92 22.96
C SER A 13 -7.79 -15.82 23.87
N SER A 14 -7.60 -14.62 23.32
CA SER A 14 -7.49 -13.41 24.11
C SER A 14 -8.53 -12.39 23.59
N GLU A 15 -9.38 -11.92 24.50
CA GLU A 15 -10.47 -10.98 24.21
C GLU A 15 -9.95 -9.70 23.51
N PRO A 16 -10.71 -9.17 22.52
CA PRO A 16 -10.31 -7.97 21.79
C PRO A 16 -10.51 -6.71 22.63
N ALA A 17 -9.55 -5.81 22.59
CA ALA A 17 -9.65 -4.47 23.14
C ALA A 17 -10.74 -3.66 22.40
N ALA A 18 -11.57 -2.94 23.16
CA ALA A 18 -12.73 -2.19 22.68
C ALA A 18 -12.38 -1.14 21.62
N SER A 19 -13.16 -1.12 20.53
CA SER A 19 -13.09 -0.17 19.42
C SER A 19 -13.38 1.27 19.87
N PRO A 20 -12.70 2.29 19.33
CA PRO A 20 -13.08 3.68 19.55
C PRO A 20 -14.37 4.00 18.77
N LYS A 21 -15.36 4.56 19.48
CA LYS A 21 -16.65 5.00 18.91
C LYS A 21 -16.44 6.09 17.88
N SER A 22 -16.96 5.88 16.66
CA SER A 22 -16.91 6.81 15.54
C SER A 22 -17.70 8.08 15.87
N ALA A 23 -17.04 9.23 15.83
CA ALA A 23 -17.68 10.54 15.80
C ALA A 23 -18.04 10.87 14.33
N LYS A 24 -19.33 10.86 14.00
CA LYS A 24 -19.85 11.34 12.72
C LYS A 24 -19.61 12.84 12.59
N LYS A 25 -18.61 13.25 11.78
CA LYS A 25 -18.55 14.58 11.20
C LYS A 25 -19.05 14.50 9.77
N THR A 26 -20.16 15.16 9.49
CA THR A 26 -20.72 15.36 8.16
C THR A 26 -19.74 16.13 7.27
N ALA A 27 -19.08 15.43 6.37
CA ALA A 27 -18.32 16.04 5.29
C ALA A 27 -19.30 16.58 4.24
N LYS A 28 -19.23 17.87 3.94
CA LYS A 28 -19.90 18.47 2.77
C LYS A 28 -19.28 17.86 1.53
N SER A 29 -20.12 17.21 0.71
CA SER A 29 -19.75 16.74 -0.62
C SER A 29 -19.37 17.94 -1.48
N VAL A 30 -18.11 18.09 -1.82
CA VAL A 30 -17.65 18.95 -2.91
C VAL A 30 -17.80 18.13 -4.17
N GLU A 31 -18.74 18.47 -5.03
CA GLU A 31 -18.87 17.86 -6.35
C GLU A 31 -17.56 18.06 -7.12
N PRO A 32 -16.98 17.01 -7.71
CA PRO A 32 -15.79 17.16 -8.53
C PRO A 32 -16.18 17.98 -9.78
N ILE A 33 -15.54 19.13 -9.95
CA ILE A 33 -15.57 19.86 -11.22
C ILE A 33 -14.84 18.95 -12.21
N ALA A 34 -15.57 18.28 -13.09
CA ALA A 34 -15.03 17.51 -14.19
C ALA A 34 -14.35 18.49 -15.17
N VAL A 35 -13.08 18.74 -14.97
CA VAL A 35 -12.23 19.34 -15.99
C VAL A 35 -11.84 18.19 -16.91
N GLU A 36 -12.39 18.15 -18.12
CA GLU A 36 -11.92 17.25 -19.17
C GLU A 36 -10.48 17.62 -19.49
N PHE A 37 -9.54 16.91 -18.86
CA PHE A 37 -8.11 17.05 -19.09
C PHE A 37 -7.71 15.93 -20.06
N GLU A 38 -7.37 16.30 -21.30
CA GLU A 38 -6.80 15.32 -22.21
C GLU A 38 -5.41 14.91 -21.68
N ARG A 39 -5.20 13.61 -21.49
CA ARG A 39 -3.93 13.01 -21.03
C ARG A 39 -2.72 13.52 -21.83
N SER A 40 -2.88 13.72 -23.15
CA SER A 40 -1.83 14.25 -24.04
C SER A 40 -1.35 15.65 -23.63
N GLN A 41 -2.11 16.37 -22.81
CA GLN A 41 -1.74 17.71 -22.32
C GLN A 41 -0.89 17.68 -21.04
N ILE A 42 -0.70 16.51 -20.42
CA ILE A 42 0.12 16.38 -19.21
C ILE A 42 1.54 15.95 -19.60
N PRO A 43 2.53 16.84 -19.56
CA PRO A 43 3.89 16.48 -19.90
C PRO A 43 4.45 15.47 -18.90
N VAL A 44 4.94 14.32 -19.37
CA VAL A 44 5.58 13.29 -18.52
C VAL A 44 6.84 13.79 -17.79
N THR A 45 7.45 14.86 -18.29
CA THR A 45 8.65 15.50 -17.71
C THR A 45 8.35 16.66 -16.78
N ALA A 46 7.09 17.14 -16.71
CA ALA A 46 6.75 18.31 -15.91
C ALA A 46 6.48 17.95 -14.44
N LYS A 47 6.92 18.81 -13.53
CA LYS A 47 6.51 18.79 -12.12
C LYS A 47 5.08 19.36 -11.92
N MET A 48 4.25 19.30 -12.95
CA MET A 48 2.86 19.75 -12.88
C MET A 48 2.01 18.73 -12.12
N PRO A 49 1.00 19.18 -11.37
CA PRO A 49 0.03 18.28 -10.79
C PRO A 49 -0.67 17.46 -11.88
N ILE A 50 -0.97 16.22 -11.59
CA ILE A 50 -1.90 15.41 -12.37
C ILE A 50 -3.26 15.63 -11.70
N PRO A 51 -4.23 16.27 -12.39
CA PRO A 51 -5.54 16.53 -11.79
C PRO A 51 -6.25 15.21 -11.44
N PRO A 52 -7.00 15.16 -10.35
CA PRO A 52 -7.86 14.02 -10.06
C PRO A 52 -8.81 13.71 -11.23
N GLY A 53 -8.94 12.44 -11.59
CA GLY A 53 -9.79 12.01 -12.69
C GLY A 53 -9.15 12.09 -14.10
N THR A 54 -7.84 12.35 -14.16
CA THR A 54 -7.09 12.38 -15.42
C THR A 54 -7.13 11.04 -16.16
N TYR A 55 -7.16 9.93 -15.45
CA TYR A 55 -7.12 8.59 -16.04
C TYR A 55 -8.48 7.92 -15.94
N SER A 56 -8.88 7.27 -17.06
CA SER A 56 -10.12 6.49 -17.13
C SER A 56 -10.05 5.20 -16.34
N ASP A 57 -8.88 4.56 -16.34
CA ASP A 57 -8.62 3.30 -15.67
C ASP A 57 -7.13 3.12 -15.33
N MET A 58 -6.82 1.99 -14.69
CA MET A 58 -5.47 1.66 -14.25
C MET A 58 -4.49 1.42 -15.41
N ASN A 59 -4.96 0.91 -16.56
CA ASN A 59 -4.10 0.65 -17.71
C ASN A 59 -3.67 1.96 -18.37
N ASP A 60 -4.61 2.89 -18.50
CA ASP A 60 -4.35 4.23 -19.02
C ASP A 60 -3.32 4.97 -18.15
N MET A 61 -3.50 4.93 -16.83
CA MET A 61 -2.52 5.51 -15.89
C MET A 61 -1.17 4.80 -15.98
N SER A 62 -1.13 3.47 -16.07
CA SER A 62 0.09 2.68 -16.13
C SER A 62 0.91 3.00 -17.38
N ALA A 63 0.26 3.15 -18.53
CA ALA A 63 0.91 3.52 -19.77
C ALA A 63 1.59 4.90 -19.66
N HIS A 64 0.89 5.91 -19.13
CA HIS A 64 1.46 7.24 -18.91
C HIS A 64 2.61 7.21 -17.88
N CYS A 65 2.46 6.45 -16.80
CA CYS A 65 3.52 6.27 -15.80
C CYS A 65 4.77 5.59 -16.38
N GLY A 66 4.61 4.69 -17.36
CA GLY A 66 5.70 4.04 -18.08
C GLY A 66 6.64 5.03 -18.77
N GLU A 67 6.12 6.14 -19.28
CA GLU A 67 6.84 7.20 -19.97
C GLU A 67 7.32 8.35 -19.04
N CYS A 68 7.04 8.24 -17.73
CA CYS A 68 7.24 9.32 -16.78
C CYS A 68 8.73 9.64 -16.51
N HIS A 69 9.10 10.91 -16.57
CA HIS A 69 10.39 11.49 -16.21
C HIS A 69 10.23 12.68 -15.23
N ARG A 70 9.26 12.61 -14.30
CA ARG A 70 8.97 13.69 -13.35
C ARG A 70 10.05 13.86 -12.27
N CYS A 71 10.89 12.85 -12.08
CA CYS A 71 12.05 12.88 -11.18
C CYS A 71 13.20 12.06 -11.78
N GLU A 72 14.39 12.17 -11.17
CA GLU A 72 15.61 11.48 -11.61
C GLU A 72 15.48 9.95 -11.70
N LEU A 73 14.59 9.35 -10.92
CA LEU A 73 14.37 7.90 -10.97
C LEU A 73 13.85 7.42 -12.33
N GLY A 74 13.17 8.30 -13.08
CA GLY A 74 12.72 7.99 -14.43
C GLY A 74 13.87 7.73 -15.42
N SER A 75 15.05 8.31 -15.17
CA SER A 75 16.25 8.15 -16.03
C SER A 75 17.09 6.94 -15.65
N THR A 76 16.88 6.33 -14.48
CA THR A 76 17.73 5.25 -13.96
C THR A 76 17.00 3.90 -13.86
N ARG A 77 15.67 3.88 -14.01
CA ARG A 77 14.88 2.65 -13.99
C ARG A 77 15.07 1.82 -15.26
N THR A 78 14.87 0.52 -15.16
CA THR A 78 14.65 -0.36 -16.31
C THR A 78 13.17 -0.35 -16.70
N ASN A 79 12.28 -0.54 -15.73
CA ASN A 79 10.83 -0.47 -15.93
C ASN A 79 10.16 0.38 -14.84
N ALA A 80 9.04 1.02 -15.20
CA ALA A 80 8.12 1.52 -14.19
C ALA A 80 7.33 0.36 -13.57
N VAL A 81 7.31 0.30 -12.24
CA VAL A 81 6.63 -0.76 -11.48
C VAL A 81 5.38 -0.16 -10.86
N VAL A 82 4.26 -0.25 -11.55
CA VAL A 82 3.07 0.53 -11.22
C VAL A 82 2.21 -0.16 -10.18
N SER A 83 1.74 -1.37 -10.46
CA SER A 83 0.83 -2.11 -9.58
C SER A 83 0.70 -3.58 -9.94
N ARG A 84 0.09 -4.36 -9.03
CA ARG A 84 -0.44 -5.71 -9.24
C ARG A 84 -1.71 -5.92 -8.42
N GLY A 85 -2.47 -6.96 -8.72
CA GLY A 85 -3.69 -7.34 -8.03
C GLY A 85 -4.94 -6.80 -8.71
N ASN A 86 -6.06 -6.92 -8.02
CA ASN A 86 -7.37 -6.56 -8.53
C ASN A 86 -7.61 -5.03 -8.43
N PRO A 87 -7.82 -4.29 -9.54
CA PRO A 87 -8.10 -2.85 -9.49
C PRO A 87 -9.43 -2.50 -8.80
N ASN A 88 -10.29 -3.48 -8.53
CA ASN A 88 -11.54 -3.31 -7.79
C ASN A 88 -11.46 -3.90 -6.37
N ALA A 89 -10.26 -4.09 -5.84
CA ALA A 89 -10.06 -4.65 -4.51
C ALA A 89 -10.46 -3.67 -3.40
N ASP A 90 -10.99 -4.18 -2.30
CA ASP A 90 -11.28 -3.36 -1.11
C ASP A 90 -10.04 -3.05 -0.27
N ILE A 91 -8.95 -3.80 -0.45
CA ILE A 91 -7.69 -3.60 0.28
C ILE A 91 -6.61 -3.09 -0.68
N LEU A 92 -6.08 -1.89 -0.40
CA LEU A 92 -4.91 -1.34 -1.07
C LEU A 92 -3.67 -1.51 -0.19
N ILE A 93 -2.60 -2.09 -0.73
CA ILE A 93 -1.31 -2.22 -0.04
C ILE A 93 -0.32 -1.22 -0.63
N ILE A 94 0.15 -0.29 0.19
CA ILE A 94 1.13 0.73 -0.22
C ILE A 94 2.49 0.40 0.36
N VAL A 95 3.50 0.39 -0.51
CA VAL A 95 4.89 0.04 -0.20
C VAL A 95 5.83 1.18 -0.56
N GLU A 96 7.10 1.09 -0.18
CA GLU A 96 8.10 2.14 -0.40
C GLU A 96 8.40 2.36 -1.88
N GLY A 97 8.86 1.33 -2.58
CA GLY A 97 9.30 1.41 -3.96
C GLY A 97 9.82 0.09 -4.49
N PRO A 98 10.09 -0.01 -5.81
CA PRO A 98 10.60 -1.22 -6.42
C PRO A 98 12.02 -1.57 -5.97
N GLY A 99 12.26 -2.87 -5.80
CA GLY A 99 13.60 -3.43 -5.71
C GLY A 99 14.15 -3.80 -7.10
N GLU A 100 15.29 -4.48 -7.13
CA GLU A 100 15.96 -4.86 -8.37
C GLU A 100 15.16 -5.85 -9.21
N ASN A 101 14.60 -6.89 -8.59
CA ASN A 101 13.80 -7.87 -9.32
C ASN A 101 12.51 -7.27 -9.88
N GLU A 102 11.91 -6.36 -9.14
CA GLU A 102 10.72 -5.62 -9.56
C GLU A 102 11.04 -4.71 -10.76
N ASP A 103 12.16 -3.98 -10.72
CA ASP A 103 12.61 -3.11 -11.80
C ASP A 103 12.91 -3.90 -13.08
N LEU A 104 13.56 -5.07 -12.96
CA LEU A 104 13.85 -5.93 -14.09
C LEU A 104 12.59 -6.54 -14.74
N GLN A 105 11.58 -6.89 -13.93
CA GLN A 105 10.37 -7.58 -14.40
C GLN A 105 9.18 -6.63 -14.66
N GLY A 106 9.24 -5.38 -14.21
CA GLY A 106 8.14 -4.42 -14.30
C GLY A 106 6.93 -4.76 -13.41
N LYS A 107 7.07 -5.67 -12.45
CA LYS A 107 5.98 -6.15 -11.58
C LYS A 107 6.31 -5.93 -10.10
N PRO A 108 5.37 -5.43 -9.28
CA PRO A 108 5.57 -5.27 -7.84
C PRO A 108 5.71 -6.61 -7.13
N PHE A 109 6.56 -6.65 -6.10
CA PHE A 109 6.66 -7.76 -5.15
C PHE A 109 6.94 -9.14 -5.77
N VAL A 110 7.89 -9.22 -6.71
CA VAL A 110 8.38 -10.49 -7.27
C VAL A 110 9.61 -11.03 -6.55
N GLY A 111 10.32 -10.19 -5.79
CA GLY A 111 11.48 -10.55 -5.01
C GLY A 111 11.13 -11.19 -3.66
N LYS A 112 12.17 -11.49 -2.84
CA LYS A 112 12.02 -12.17 -1.52
C LYS A 112 11.03 -11.46 -0.57
N SER A 113 10.98 -10.13 -0.60
CA SER A 113 10.04 -9.34 0.22
C SER A 113 8.60 -9.54 -0.25
N GLY A 114 8.37 -9.66 -1.56
CA GLY A 114 7.08 -9.96 -2.15
C GLY A 114 6.58 -11.34 -1.76
N GLN A 115 7.42 -12.35 -1.91
CA GLN A 115 7.10 -13.73 -1.52
C GLN A 115 6.75 -13.84 -0.02
N LEU A 116 7.40 -13.04 0.84
CA LEU A 116 7.03 -13.00 2.25
C LEU A 116 5.69 -12.30 2.47
N LEU A 117 5.40 -11.21 1.75
CA LEU A 117 4.10 -10.55 1.81
C LEU A 117 2.98 -11.51 1.39
N ASP A 118 3.17 -12.25 0.29
CA ASP A 118 2.19 -13.22 -0.20
C ASP A 118 1.88 -14.28 0.88
N LYS A 119 2.92 -14.82 1.55
CA LYS A 119 2.72 -15.75 2.69
C LYS A 119 2.00 -15.13 3.88
N ILE A 120 2.24 -13.85 4.17
CA ILE A 120 1.52 -13.13 5.23
C ILE A 120 0.04 -13.01 4.87
N LEU A 121 -0.29 -12.65 3.64
CA LEU A 121 -1.67 -12.52 3.16
C LEU A 121 -2.38 -13.88 3.10
N GLU A 122 -1.72 -14.91 2.56
CA GLU A 122 -2.23 -16.29 2.53
C GLU A 122 -2.57 -16.82 3.93
N SER A 123 -1.77 -16.47 4.93
CA SER A 123 -1.97 -16.94 6.32
C SER A 123 -3.30 -16.48 6.92
N VAL A 124 -3.89 -15.41 6.40
CA VAL A 124 -5.21 -14.90 6.77
C VAL A 124 -6.23 -15.05 5.64
N LYS A 125 -5.93 -15.88 4.63
CA LYS A 125 -6.82 -16.18 3.50
C LYS A 125 -7.23 -14.94 2.69
N LEU A 126 -6.35 -13.97 2.57
CA LEU A 126 -6.46 -12.89 1.61
C LEU A 126 -5.82 -13.34 0.30
N THR A 127 -6.53 -13.16 -0.80
CA THR A 127 -6.14 -13.58 -2.15
C THR A 127 -5.74 -12.39 -3.02
N GLU A 128 -5.22 -12.63 -4.21
CA GLU A 128 -4.93 -11.58 -5.19
C GLU A 128 -6.19 -10.81 -5.61
N ASP A 129 -7.38 -11.42 -5.52
CA ASP A 129 -8.66 -10.76 -5.82
C ASP A 129 -9.08 -9.75 -4.75
N ASP A 130 -8.62 -9.94 -3.50
CA ASP A 130 -8.97 -9.08 -2.37
C ASP A 130 -8.07 -7.85 -2.26
N ILE A 131 -6.92 -7.85 -2.95
CA ILE A 131 -5.87 -6.85 -2.79
C ILE A 131 -5.47 -6.15 -4.08
N PHE A 132 -5.03 -4.91 -3.94
CA PHE A 132 -4.28 -4.18 -4.96
C PHE A 132 -3.00 -3.64 -4.34
N VAL A 133 -1.85 -3.84 -4.99
CA VAL A 133 -0.54 -3.48 -4.44
C VAL A 133 0.10 -2.41 -5.30
N CYS A 134 0.56 -1.33 -4.68
CA CYS A 134 1.32 -0.28 -5.35
C CYS A 134 2.45 0.26 -4.47
N ASN A 135 3.33 1.06 -5.07
CA ASN A 135 4.47 1.69 -4.40
C ASN A 135 4.26 3.20 -4.25
N ILE A 136 4.90 3.84 -3.27
CA ILE A 136 4.98 5.31 -3.17
C ILE A 136 5.69 5.87 -4.40
N VAL A 137 6.87 5.31 -4.77
CA VAL A 137 7.55 5.63 -6.02
C VAL A 137 7.46 4.46 -6.99
N LYS A 138 7.22 4.75 -8.29
CA LYS A 138 7.04 3.72 -9.33
C LYS A 138 8.35 3.29 -9.98
N CYS A 139 9.44 3.95 -9.65
CA CYS A 139 10.77 3.71 -10.19
C CYS A 139 11.72 3.28 -9.08
N ARG A 140 12.65 2.36 -9.37
CA ARG A 140 13.65 1.87 -8.42
C ARG A 140 14.65 2.97 -8.07
N PRO A 141 14.85 3.32 -6.79
CA PRO A 141 15.96 4.17 -6.40
C PRO A 141 17.32 3.42 -6.54
N PRO A 142 18.38 4.09 -7.01
CA PRO A 142 19.70 3.48 -7.16
C PRO A 142 20.17 2.79 -5.88
N GLY A 143 20.65 1.54 -5.99
CA GLY A 143 21.10 0.73 -4.84
C GLY A 143 20.00 0.37 -3.84
N ASN A 144 18.72 0.47 -4.23
CA ASN A 144 17.55 0.25 -3.35
C ASN A 144 17.57 1.17 -2.10
N ARG A 145 18.09 2.41 -2.24
CA ARG A 145 18.02 3.39 -1.15
C ARG A 145 16.58 3.82 -0.90
N LYS A 146 16.31 4.39 0.26
CA LYS A 146 15.03 5.06 0.52
C LYS A 146 14.81 6.18 -0.51
N PRO A 147 13.60 6.33 -1.08
CA PRO A 147 13.25 7.46 -1.92
C PRO A 147 13.42 8.79 -1.18
N SER A 148 13.87 9.83 -1.87
CA SER A 148 13.90 11.18 -1.32
C SER A 148 12.49 11.75 -1.22
N LYS A 149 12.34 12.83 -0.43
CA LYS A 149 11.07 13.52 -0.30
C LYS A 149 10.59 14.06 -1.66
N ASP A 150 11.50 14.65 -2.44
CA ASP A 150 11.19 15.20 -3.77
C ASP A 150 10.75 14.11 -4.76
N GLU A 151 11.37 12.91 -4.69
CA GLU A 151 10.99 11.77 -5.50
C GLU A 151 9.59 11.26 -5.13
N MET A 152 9.28 11.19 -3.83
CA MET A 152 7.95 10.81 -3.35
C MET A 152 6.90 11.86 -3.76
N GLU A 153 7.19 13.17 -3.63
CA GLU A 153 6.28 14.23 -4.04
C GLU A 153 6.05 14.23 -5.56
N ALA A 154 7.08 14.05 -6.37
CA ALA A 154 6.96 13.97 -7.82
C ALA A 154 6.09 12.78 -8.27
N CYS A 155 6.15 11.65 -7.54
CA CYS A 155 5.40 10.43 -7.84
C CYS A 155 4.00 10.39 -7.21
N ARG A 156 3.74 11.24 -6.21
CA ARG A 156 2.49 11.27 -5.44
C ARG A 156 1.23 11.37 -6.30
N PRO A 157 1.15 12.18 -7.38
CA PRO A 157 -0.05 12.25 -8.19
C PRO A 157 -0.52 10.90 -8.72
N TYR A 158 0.40 10.01 -9.11
CA TYR A 158 0.05 8.65 -9.52
C TYR A 158 -0.51 7.81 -8.37
N LEU A 159 0.04 7.97 -7.15
CA LEU A 159 -0.51 7.28 -5.98
C LEU A 159 -1.94 7.75 -5.67
N MET A 160 -2.20 9.06 -5.77
CA MET A 160 -3.55 9.61 -5.54
C MET A 160 -4.56 9.08 -6.57
N GLU A 161 -4.16 9.00 -7.84
CA GLU A 161 -4.98 8.40 -8.88
C GLU A 161 -5.21 6.90 -8.67
N GLN A 162 -4.22 6.15 -8.20
CA GLN A 162 -4.41 4.75 -7.83
C GLN A 162 -5.44 4.59 -6.71
N ILE A 163 -5.34 5.40 -5.66
CA ILE A 163 -6.31 5.36 -4.56
C ILE A 163 -7.72 5.71 -5.08
N ARG A 164 -7.85 6.73 -5.95
CA ARG A 164 -9.13 7.10 -6.56
C ARG A 164 -9.72 6.00 -7.43
N LEU A 165 -8.90 5.38 -8.31
CA LEU A 165 -9.34 4.36 -9.25
C LEU A 165 -9.72 3.06 -8.55
N VAL A 166 -8.96 2.64 -7.53
CA VAL A 166 -9.24 1.44 -6.74
C VAL A 166 -10.40 1.69 -5.76
N ASN A 167 -10.50 2.91 -5.20
CA ASN A 167 -11.48 3.29 -4.18
C ASN A 167 -11.53 2.30 -2.99
N PRO A 168 -10.38 2.03 -2.35
CA PRO A 168 -10.28 0.99 -1.33
C PRO A 168 -11.01 1.38 -0.04
N LYS A 169 -11.42 0.40 0.75
CA LYS A 169 -11.98 0.58 2.10
C LYS A 169 -10.91 0.49 3.18
N ILE A 170 -9.85 -0.26 2.90
CA ILE A 170 -8.72 -0.47 3.79
C ILE A 170 -7.42 -0.17 3.03
N ILE A 171 -6.49 0.53 3.70
CA ILE A 171 -5.12 0.70 3.21
C ILE A 171 -4.15 0.05 4.19
N ILE A 172 -3.32 -0.88 3.72
CA ILE A 172 -2.21 -1.42 4.48
C ILE A 172 -0.93 -0.63 4.11
N LEU A 173 -0.26 -0.07 5.12
CA LEU A 173 0.94 0.73 4.95
C LEU A 173 2.16 -0.08 5.41
N THR A 174 3.04 -0.47 4.48
CA THR A 174 4.19 -1.31 4.79
C THR A 174 5.45 -0.48 5.03
N GLY A 175 5.83 -0.33 6.30
CA GLY A 175 7.02 0.41 6.73
C GLY A 175 6.82 1.93 6.82
N ALA A 176 7.84 2.63 7.32
CA ALA A 176 7.75 4.07 7.61
C ALA A 176 7.58 4.92 6.34
N SER A 177 8.22 4.54 5.23
CA SER A 177 8.17 5.32 3.99
C SER A 177 6.77 5.38 3.37
N SER A 178 5.98 4.29 3.49
CA SER A 178 4.59 4.30 3.01
C SER A 178 3.72 5.27 3.81
N ILE A 179 3.98 5.39 5.11
CA ILE A 179 3.30 6.34 5.99
C ILE A 179 3.70 7.76 5.65
N ASP A 180 5.03 8.04 5.58
CA ASP A 180 5.56 9.36 5.23
C ASP A 180 5.01 9.83 3.86
N GLY A 181 4.95 8.91 2.88
CA GLY A 181 4.47 9.22 1.52
C GLY A 181 2.96 9.44 1.43
N LEU A 182 2.13 8.70 2.20
CA LEU A 182 0.68 8.89 2.18
C LEU A 182 0.24 10.08 3.01
N PHE A 183 0.66 10.15 4.30
CA PHE A 183 0.23 11.21 5.22
C PHE A 183 0.98 12.52 5.04
N GLN A 184 2.12 12.53 4.36
CA GLN A 184 3.03 13.70 4.22
C GLN A 184 3.51 14.25 5.57
N GLU A 185 3.49 13.42 6.59
CA GLU A 185 3.94 13.74 7.94
C GLU A 185 5.18 12.91 8.28
N LYS A 186 6.06 13.47 9.10
CA LYS A 186 7.16 12.67 9.64
C LYS A 186 6.59 11.64 10.61
N SER A 187 6.67 10.36 10.27
CA SER A 187 6.12 9.30 11.10
C SER A 187 6.79 9.24 12.48
N LEU A 188 6.01 8.87 13.49
CA LEU A 188 6.51 8.61 14.86
C LEU A 188 7.43 7.36 14.94
N GLY A 189 7.72 6.75 13.79
CA GLY A 189 8.44 5.48 13.67
C GLY A 189 7.50 4.28 13.69
N ILE A 190 7.73 3.38 12.74
CA ILE A 190 6.84 2.22 12.49
C ILE A 190 6.63 1.34 13.73
N THR A 191 7.66 1.18 14.57
CA THR A 191 7.59 0.39 15.81
C THR A 191 6.56 0.89 16.82
N LYS A 192 6.25 2.19 16.79
CA LYS A 192 5.29 2.81 17.71
C LYS A 192 3.86 2.80 17.17
N ILE A 193 3.70 2.86 15.85
CA ILE A 193 2.40 3.08 15.22
C ILE A 193 1.87 1.85 14.47
N ARG A 194 2.68 0.81 14.27
CA ARG A 194 2.19 -0.45 13.68
C ARG A 194 1.05 -1.04 14.51
N GLY A 195 0.13 -1.68 13.86
CA GLY A 195 -1.02 -2.32 14.52
C GLY A 195 -2.06 -1.35 15.10
N GLN A 196 -1.97 -0.07 14.80
CA GLN A 196 -2.94 0.94 15.24
C GLN A 196 -3.66 1.53 14.03
N TRP A 197 -4.96 1.38 13.98
CA TRP A 197 -5.77 1.99 12.94
C TRP A 197 -5.63 3.50 12.91
N ARG A 198 -5.46 4.03 11.72
CA ARG A 198 -5.43 5.47 11.44
C ARG A 198 -6.47 5.79 10.37
N ASP A 199 -7.00 6.98 10.40
CA ASP A 199 -7.88 7.48 9.35
C ASP A 199 -7.07 8.30 8.32
N TRP A 200 -7.32 8.06 7.04
CA TRP A 200 -6.87 8.91 5.96
C TRP A 200 -8.05 9.21 5.04
N ASN A 201 -8.62 10.43 5.15
CA ASN A 201 -9.78 10.86 4.36
C ASN A 201 -10.98 9.90 4.42
N GLY A 202 -11.24 9.30 5.56
CA GLY A 202 -12.31 8.34 5.77
C GLY A 202 -11.96 6.89 5.43
N ILE A 203 -10.72 6.61 5.00
CA ILE A 203 -10.23 5.26 4.71
C ILE A 203 -9.43 4.75 5.91
N ALA A 204 -9.74 3.55 6.39
CA ALA A 204 -9.02 2.91 7.48
C ALA A 204 -7.62 2.45 7.04
N CYS A 205 -6.57 2.93 7.72
CA CYS A 205 -5.19 2.63 7.40
C CYS A 205 -4.52 1.80 8.50
N MET A 206 -3.92 0.66 8.14
CA MET A 206 -3.17 -0.20 9.07
C MET A 206 -1.68 -0.18 8.74
N PRO A 207 -0.85 0.49 9.56
CA PRO A 207 0.61 0.40 9.44
C PRO A 207 1.12 -0.96 9.91
N ILE A 208 1.99 -1.60 9.11
CA ILE A 208 2.66 -2.86 9.45
C ILE A 208 4.17 -2.76 9.18
N PHE A 209 4.96 -3.68 9.71
CA PHE A 209 6.37 -3.75 9.35
C PHE A 209 6.56 -4.07 7.87
N HIS A 210 7.60 -3.48 7.26
CA HIS A 210 7.96 -3.81 5.89
C HIS A 210 8.49 -5.25 5.80
N PRO A 211 8.09 -6.07 4.80
CA PRO A 211 8.55 -7.45 4.69
C PRO A 211 10.07 -7.61 4.66
N SER A 212 10.81 -6.67 4.03
CA SER A 212 12.28 -6.70 4.04
C SER A 212 12.88 -6.59 5.45
N TYR A 213 12.22 -5.89 6.38
CA TYR A 213 12.62 -5.83 7.76
C TYR A 213 12.41 -7.19 8.46
N LEU A 214 11.31 -7.87 8.17
CA LEU A 214 11.01 -9.21 8.71
C LEU A 214 11.96 -10.28 8.18
N LEU A 215 12.48 -10.13 6.95
CA LEU A 215 13.51 -11.02 6.42
C LEU A 215 14.82 -10.96 7.20
N ARG A 216 15.15 -9.82 7.78
CA ARG A 216 16.34 -9.63 8.64
C ARG A 216 16.11 -10.03 10.09
N ASN A 217 14.86 -10.14 10.52
CA ASN A 217 14.45 -10.47 11.88
C ASN A 217 13.69 -11.80 11.86
N GLN A 218 14.43 -12.90 12.06
CA GLN A 218 13.93 -14.25 11.81
C GLN A 218 13.13 -14.86 12.96
N SER A 219 13.21 -14.30 14.20
CA SER A 219 12.46 -14.83 15.34
C SER A 219 10.95 -14.82 15.06
N ARG A 220 10.28 -15.89 15.55
CA ARG A 220 8.82 -16.09 15.53
C ARG A 220 8.25 -16.11 16.95
N ASP A 221 9.06 -15.87 17.96
CA ASP A 221 8.64 -15.88 19.34
C ASP A 221 7.58 -14.80 19.60
N GLN A 222 6.77 -15.00 20.62
CA GLN A 222 5.80 -13.99 21.06
C GLN A 222 6.50 -12.63 21.29
N GLY A 223 5.94 -11.55 20.73
CA GLY A 223 6.51 -10.21 20.80
C GLY A 223 7.59 -9.92 19.73
N SER A 224 8.01 -10.92 18.95
CA SER A 224 8.92 -10.69 17.81
C SER A 224 8.23 -9.91 16.70
N GLN A 225 9.01 -9.36 15.77
CA GLN A 225 8.49 -8.56 14.65
C GLN A 225 7.54 -9.36 13.75
N LYS A 226 7.82 -10.65 13.53
CA LYS A 226 6.94 -11.53 12.74
C LYS A 226 5.65 -11.82 13.49
N TRP A 227 5.71 -12.09 14.79
CA TRP A 227 4.53 -12.30 15.62
C TRP A 227 3.65 -11.04 15.67
N LEU A 228 4.27 -9.88 15.84
CA LEU A 228 3.55 -8.59 15.83
C LEU A 228 2.87 -8.33 14.47
N THR A 229 3.55 -8.61 13.36
CA THR A 229 2.94 -8.46 12.02
C THR A 229 1.79 -9.44 11.82
N TRP A 230 1.90 -10.64 12.38
CA TRP A 230 0.80 -11.62 12.38
C TRP A 230 -0.45 -11.06 13.09
N GLN A 231 -0.28 -10.43 14.25
CA GLN A 231 -1.39 -9.77 14.94
C GLN A 231 -2.02 -8.65 14.10
N ASP A 232 -1.17 -7.83 13.45
CA ASP A 232 -1.65 -6.73 12.61
C ASP A 232 -2.49 -7.22 11.44
N ILE A 233 -2.03 -8.28 10.75
CA ILE A 233 -2.73 -8.78 9.58
C ILE A 233 -4.03 -9.53 9.93
N GLN A 234 -4.08 -10.18 11.09
CA GLN A 234 -5.33 -10.77 11.62
C GLN A 234 -6.37 -9.68 11.89
N GLU A 235 -5.96 -8.55 12.45
CA GLU A 235 -6.86 -7.41 12.68
C GLU A 235 -7.35 -6.79 11.35
N VAL A 236 -6.51 -6.74 10.32
CA VAL A 236 -6.93 -6.35 8.97
C VAL A 236 -7.99 -7.31 8.44
N ARG A 237 -7.78 -8.63 8.59
CA ARG A 237 -8.73 -9.65 8.17
C ARG A 237 -10.07 -9.51 8.90
N ARG A 238 -10.05 -9.30 10.20
CA ARG A 238 -11.25 -9.07 10.99
C ARG A 238 -12.06 -7.87 10.47
N MET A 239 -11.42 -6.74 10.27
CA MET A 239 -12.05 -5.54 9.72
C MET A 239 -12.61 -5.78 8.31
N PHE A 240 -11.87 -6.48 7.47
CA PHE A 240 -12.32 -6.82 6.12
C PHE A 240 -13.60 -7.69 6.13
N ASP A 241 -13.64 -8.71 7.00
CA ASP A 241 -14.83 -9.57 7.14
C ASP A 241 -16.05 -8.79 7.64
N GLU A 242 -15.87 -7.85 8.57
CA GLU A 242 -16.94 -6.97 9.05
C GLU A 242 -17.48 -6.07 7.93
N LEU A 243 -16.59 -5.50 7.08
CA LEU A 243 -17.01 -4.70 5.92
C LEU A 243 -17.80 -5.54 4.93
N LYS A 244 -17.35 -6.76 4.61
CA LYS A 244 -18.06 -7.67 3.71
C LYS A 244 -19.41 -8.11 4.25
N ALA A 245 -19.51 -8.36 5.56
CA ALA A 245 -20.77 -8.69 6.19
C ALA A 245 -21.78 -7.53 6.16
N ALA A 246 -21.30 -6.30 6.32
CA ALA A 246 -22.15 -5.10 6.25
C ALA A 246 -22.68 -4.79 4.84
N GLU A 247 -21.95 -5.19 3.78
CA GLU A 247 -22.38 -5.04 2.38
C GLU A 247 -23.40 -6.10 1.93
N ALA A 248 -23.43 -7.24 2.62
CA ALA A 248 -24.34 -8.33 2.29
C ALA A 248 -25.75 -8.14 2.89
N LEU A 249 -25.97 -7.09 3.71
CA LEU A 249 -27.24 -6.72 4.36
C LEU A 249 -27.97 -5.63 3.60
#